data_00d98b5c6ba2dc59bb76c547ced75f2f
#
_entry.id   00d98b5c6ba2dc59bb76c547ced75f2f
#
_cell.length_a   1.000
_cell.length_b   1.000
_cell.length_c   1.000
_cell.angle_alpha   90.00
_cell.angle_beta   90.00
_cell.angle_gamma   90.00
#
_symmetry.space_group_name_H-M   'P 1'
#
loop_
_entity.id
_entity.type
_entity.pdbx_description
1 polymer ?
#
loop_
_entity_poly.entity_id
_entity_poly.type
_entity_poly.pdbx_seq_one_letter_code
_entity_poly.pdbx_strand_id
1 'polypeptide(L)'
;MKRIYITIFALLSVVACADKSTNRQLVVDTQNPVIVELEDYTPIPLIAEPDNANTLVASPIKNVERVGDKLIMMGMMSGEFQIIVYDTKSGKYSSRIGNKGRAENEYSMITSFCVNQRGNVVIYDRPARKYIEYELNGKYVTTQSAPKIPYADIVTLGDGYVTSLFNNAGSDLSMLTYYNSDFSSSEPVGDVKQSYAMAQYKLLQDGEQAYAISPIERKIWRINPDKTLSQVCEMDFGENNFPSLESFTSEKSMLDAMSDKRYVRGFNVKSLSDGFVVFRYMLSSSMLAWADLKSGKAQSLQVNCKDKIIYRGIHDKDLIVITETEDNANLYLIKDCTSLQ
;
A
#
# COMPACT_ATOMS: atom_id res chain seq x y z
N MET A 1 60.67 -41.36 4.33
CA MET A 1 59.19 -41.32 4.57
C MET A 1 58.68 -39.91 4.24
N LYS A 2 58.07 -39.78 3.08
CA LYS A 2 57.48 -38.49 2.65
C LYS A 2 56.01 -38.49 3.05
N ARG A 3 55.58 -37.55 3.89
CA ARG A 3 54.17 -37.34 4.25
C ARG A 3 53.53 -36.47 3.16
N ILE A 4 52.53 -37.04 2.50
CA ILE A 4 51.68 -36.36 1.53
C ILE A 4 50.53 -35.73 2.33
N TYR A 5 50.44 -34.39 2.32
CA TYR A 5 49.27 -33.67 2.83
C TYR A 5 48.26 -33.53 1.70
N ILE A 6 47.11 -34.21 1.82
CA ILE A 6 45.99 -34.03 0.96
C ILE A 6 45.16 -32.91 1.53
N THR A 7 45.18 -31.75 0.86
CA THR A 7 44.31 -30.61 1.17
C THR A 7 42.98 -30.83 0.45
N ILE A 8 41.94 -31.15 1.20
CA ILE A 8 40.55 -31.23 0.68
C ILE A 8 40.00 -29.81 0.58
N PHE A 9 39.89 -29.30 -0.64
CA PHE A 9 39.12 -28.09 -0.93
C PHE A 9 37.64 -28.47 -0.90
N ALA A 10 36.94 -28.12 0.16
CA ALA A 10 35.49 -28.16 0.19
C ALA A 10 34.96 -26.98 -0.64
N LEU A 11 34.52 -27.23 -1.88
CA LEU A 11 33.71 -26.30 -2.64
C LEU A 11 32.35 -26.19 -1.94
N LEU A 12 32.16 -25.14 -1.18
CA LEU A 12 30.82 -24.67 -0.79
C LEU A 12 30.15 -24.10 -2.05
N SER A 13 29.41 -24.93 -2.75
CA SER A 13 28.42 -24.47 -3.72
C SER A 13 27.32 -23.73 -2.96
N VAL A 14 27.45 -22.42 -2.91
CA VAL A 14 26.32 -21.54 -2.57
C VAL A 14 25.32 -21.72 -3.71
N VAL A 15 24.34 -22.61 -3.51
CA VAL A 15 23.14 -22.64 -4.33
C VAL A 15 22.37 -21.36 -3.97
N ALA A 16 22.66 -20.30 -4.70
CA ALA A 16 21.75 -19.18 -4.78
C ALA A 16 20.46 -19.75 -5.34
N CYS A 17 19.47 -19.96 -4.49
CA CYS A 17 18.09 -20.09 -4.92
C CYS A 17 17.71 -18.77 -5.60
N ALA A 18 17.99 -18.65 -6.90
CA ALA A 18 17.34 -17.70 -7.73
C ALA A 18 15.85 -18.07 -7.66
N ASP A 19 15.08 -17.28 -6.90
CA ASP A 19 13.64 -17.31 -6.95
C ASP A 19 13.25 -17.14 -8.42
N LYS A 20 12.95 -18.27 -9.07
CA LYS A 20 12.32 -18.23 -10.38
C LYS A 20 11.03 -17.46 -10.16
N SER A 21 10.95 -16.25 -10.69
CA SER A 21 9.72 -15.48 -10.76
C SER A 21 8.67 -16.35 -11.47
N THR A 22 7.95 -17.12 -10.70
CA THR A 22 6.83 -17.89 -11.22
C THR A 22 5.73 -16.87 -11.45
N ASN A 23 5.37 -16.65 -12.69
CA ASN A 23 4.22 -15.89 -13.13
C ASN A 23 2.96 -16.59 -12.59
N ARG A 24 2.68 -16.41 -11.27
CA ARG A 24 1.59 -17.11 -10.59
C ARG A 24 0.30 -16.37 -10.86
N GLN A 25 -0.62 -17.05 -11.49
CA GLN A 25 -2.01 -16.63 -11.57
C GLN A 25 -2.75 -17.19 -10.35
N LEU A 26 -3.40 -16.30 -9.59
CA LEU A 26 -4.16 -16.65 -8.40
C LEU A 26 -5.64 -16.45 -8.66
N VAL A 27 -6.38 -17.55 -8.67
CA VAL A 27 -7.83 -17.52 -8.90
C VAL A 27 -8.55 -17.04 -7.65
N VAL A 28 -9.35 -15.98 -7.79
CA VAL A 28 -10.13 -15.37 -6.71
C VAL A 28 -11.60 -15.76 -6.88
N ASP A 29 -12.13 -16.53 -5.93
CA ASP A 29 -13.57 -16.84 -5.92
C ASP A 29 -14.36 -15.58 -5.50
N THR A 30 -15.14 -15.06 -6.44
CA THR A 30 -16.00 -13.89 -6.25
C THR A 30 -17.41 -14.25 -5.83
N GLN A 31 -17.80 -15.53 -5.93
CA GLN A 31 -19.17 -15.99 -5.73
C GLN A 31 -19.43 -16.43 -4.28
N ASN A 32 -18.39 -16.94 -3.60
CA ASN A 32 -18.49 -17.50 -2.25
C ASN A 32 -17.55 -16.77 -1.28
N PRO A 33 -17.81 -15.51 -0.92
CA PRO A 33 -16.98 -14.80 0.03
C PRO A 33 -17.16 -15.39 1.44
N VAL A 34 -16.09 -15.41 2.22
CA VAL A 34 -16.19 -15.62 3.67
C VAL A 34 -16.84 -14.39 4.30
N ILE A 35 -17.86 -14.61 5.11
CA ILE A 35 -18.59 -13.57 5.80
C ILE A 35 -17.93 -13.28 7.15
N VAL A 36 -17.60 -12.04 7.40
CA VAL A 36 -17.06 -11.55 8.68
C VAL A 36 -18.07 -10.60 9.29
N GLU A 37 -18.73 -11.05 10.35
CA GLU A 37 -19.68 -10.24 11.11
C GLU A 37 -18.91 -9.50 12.21
N LEU A 38 -18.78 -8.17 12.13
CA LEU A 38 -17.99 -7.40 13.10
C LEU A 38 -18.59 -7.42 14.51
N GLU A 39 -19.87 -7.68 14.63
CA GLU A 39 -20.56 -7.84 15.89
C GLU A 39 -20.03 -9.00 16.75
N ASP A 40 -19.35 -9.95 16.13
CA ASP A 40 -18.71 -11.09 16.84
C ASP A 40 -17.35 -10.70 17.45
N TYR A 41 -16.86 -9.48 17.22
CA TYR A 41 -15.56 -9.03 17.65
C TYR A 41 -15.67 -7.81 18.57
N THR A 42 -14.78 -7.74 19.56
CA THR A 42 -14.73 -6.61 20.49
C THR A 42 -14.03 -5.41 19.82
N PRO A 43 -14.69 -4.27 19.69
CA PRO A 43 -14.07 -3.05 19.17
C PRO A 43 -13.07 -2.46 20.16
N ILE A 44 -12.04 -1.82 19.62
CA ILE A 44 -11.11 -0.97 20.35
C ILE A 44 -11.49 0.47 20.01
N PRO A 45 -12.11 1.24 20.93
CA PRO A 45 -12.46 2.62 20.66
C PRO A 45 -11.21 3.45 20.33
N LEU A 46 -11.23 4.18 19.22
CA LEU A 46 -10.19 5.16 18.93
C LEU A 46 -10.44 6.40 19.78
N ILE A 47 -9.47 6.73 20.62
CA ILE A 47 -9.55 7.81 21.58
C ILE A 47 -8.77 9.00 21.04
N ALA A 48 -9.45 10.12 20.85
CA ALA A 48 -8.87 11.39 20.41
C ALA A 48 -7.76 11.89 21.37
N GLU A 49 -7.04 12.89 20.93
CA GLU A 49 -6.10 13.63 21.77
C GLU A 49 -6.86 14.21 23.00
N PRO A 50 -6.29 14.13 24.20
CA PRO A 50 -6.91 14.75 25.37
C PRO A 50 -7.27 16.22 25.10
N ASP A 51 -8.47 16.61 25.49
CA ASP A 51 -9.02 17.96 25.33
C ASP A 51 -9.18 18.44 23.88
N ASN A 52 -9.05 17.55 22.88
CA ASN A 52 -9.19 17.85 21.47
C ASN A 52 -9.97 16.77 20.71
N ALA A 53 -11.27 16.72 20.88
CA ALA A 53 -12.16 15.77 20.18
C ALA A 53 -12.05 15.84 18.65
N ASN A 54 -11.56 16.97 18.10
CA ASN A 54 -11.38 17.16 16.66
C ASN A 54 -10.20 16.33 16.08
N THR A 55 -9.43 15.62 16.90
CA THR A 55 -8.38 14.71 16.45
C THR A 55 -8.86 13.29 16.20
N LEU A 56 -10.14 13.03 16.35
CA LEU A 56 -10.71 11.74 15.96
C LEU A 56 -10.72 11.62 14.43
N VAL A 57 -10.17 10.52 13.94
CA VAL A 57 -10.14 10.23 12.49
C VAL A 57 -11.56 9.97 11.97
N ALA A 58 -11.90 10.66 10.89
CA ALA A 58 -13.14 10.47 10.16
C ALA A 58 -12.89 10.03 8.71
N SER A 59 -13.95 9.63 8.00
CA SER A 59 -13.93 9.30 6.57
C SER A 59 -13.67 10.55 5.69
N PRO A 60 -12.90 10.42 4.60
CA PRO A 60 -12.23 9.20 4.13
C PRO A 60 -10.84 8.99 4.73
N ILE A 61 -10.49 7.74 5.01
CA ILE A 61 -9.11 7.34 5.29
C ILE A 61 -8.45 6.98 3.95
N LYS A 62 -7.32 7.63 3.63
CA LYS A 62 -6.60 7.44 2.36
C LYS A 62 -5.53 6.36 2.44
N ASN A 63 -4.75 6.36 3.50
CA ASN A 63 -3.66 5.42 3.70
C ASN A 63 -3.52 5.06 5.18
N VAL A 64 -3.13 3.81 5.42
CA VAL A 64 -2.85 3.28 6.76
C VAL A 64 -1.58 2.45 6.66
N GLU A 65 -0.65 2.69 7.57
CA GLU A 65 0.54 1.87 7.76
C GLU A 65 0.64 1.42 9.21
N ARG A 66 1.31 0.30 9.44
CA ARG A 66 1.54 -0.24 10.78
C ARG A 66 3.03 -0.40 11.04
N VAL A 67 3.49 0.09 12.18
CA VAL A 67 4.87 -0.09 12.66
C VAL A 67 4.79 -0.61 14.09
N GLY A 68 5.00 -1.88 14.29
CA GLY A 68 4.81 -2.56 15.57
C GLY A 68 3.39 -2.37 16.11
N ASP A 69 3.26 -1.81 17.32
CA ASP A 69 1.97 -1.50 17.93
C ASP A 69 1.41 -0.12 17.55
N LYS A 70 1.97 0.55 16.55
CA LYS A 70 1.50 1.85 16.07
C LYS A 70 0.78 1.72 14.76
N LEU A 71 -0.40 2.31 14.68
CA LEU A 71 -1.20 2.47 13.48
C LEU A 71 -1.11 3.92 13.02
N ILE A 72 -0.54 4.14 11.85
CA ILE A 72 -0.31 5.46 11.25
C ILE A 72 -1.38 5.65 10.20
N MET A 73 -2.26 6.62 10.38
CA MET A 73 -3.42 6.81 9.51
C MET A 73 -3.45 8.21 8.91
N MET A 74 -3.58 8.29 7.59
CA MET A 74 -3.90 9.51 6.88
C MET A 74 -5.41 9.56 6.66
N GLY A 75 -6.08 10.39 7.42
CA GLY A 75 -7.54 10.52 7.37
C GLY A 75 -8.01 11.97 7.49
N MET A 76 -9.32 12.15 7.33
CA MET A 76 -9.95 13.46 7.47
C MET A 76 -10.09 13.79 8.97
N MET A 77 -9.68 14.98 9.35
CA MET A 77 -9.90 15.54 10.68
C MET A 77 -10.20 17.02 10.53
N SER A 78 -11.28 17.46 11.16
CA SER A 78 -11.71 18.88 11.08
C SER A 78 -11.74 19.43 9.64
N GLY A 79 -12.13 18.60 8.66
CA GLY A 79 -12.21 18.99 7.26
C GLY A 79 -10.89 18.93 6.48
N GLU A 80 -9.79 18.48 7.09
CA GLU A 80 -8.48 18.43 6.47
C GLU A 80 -7.81 17.05 6.64
N PHE A 81 -7.02 16.64 5.64
CA PHE A 81 -6.19 15.44 5.77
C PHE A 81 -5.03 15.68 6.72
N GLN A 82 -4.92 14.81 7.71
CA GLN A 82 -3.83 14.78 8.68
C GLN A 82 -3.33 13.35 8.84
N ILE A 83 -2.14 13.19 9.40
CA ILE A 83 -1.58 11.89 9.76
C ILE A 83 -1.56 11.79 11.27
N ILE A 84 -2.30 10.80 11.79
CA ILE A 84 -2.40 10.51 13.23
C ILE A 84 -1.85 9.13 13.50
N VAL A 85 -1.18 9.00 14.64
CA VAL A 85 -0.67 7.74 15.16
C VAL A 85 -1.49 7.32 16.36
N TYR A 86 -2.01 6.09 16.29
CA TYR A 86 -2.73 5.44 17.39
C TYR A 86 -1.97 4.23 17.91
N ASP A 87 -2.15 3.92 19.17
CA ASP A 87 -1.70 2.65 19.73
C ASP A 87 -2.74 1.57 19.43
N THR A 88 -2.33 0.46 18.80
CA THR A 88 -3.27 -0.59 18.33
C THR A 88 -3.86 -1.42 19.47
N LYS A 89 -3.26 -1.44 20.66
CA LYS A 89 -3.75 -2.21 21.81
C LYS A 89 -4.80 -1.44 22.62
N SER A 90 -4.59 -0.16 22.76
CA SER A 90 -5.45 0.69 23.60
C SER A 90 -6.38 1.63 22.82
N GLY A 91 -6.17 1.77 21.50
CA GLY A 91 -6.89 2.75 20.68
C GLY A 91 -6.52 4.20 20.98
N LYS A 92 -5.58 4.45 21.89
CA LYS A 92 -5.25 5.82 22.32
C LYS A 92 -4.45 6.56 21.26
N TYR A 93 -4.79 7.83 21.07
CA TYR A 93 -3.95 8.80 20.38
C TYR A 93 -2.52 8.75 20.92
N SER A 94 -1.55 8.74 20.03
CA SER A 94 -0.13 8.75 20.37
C SER A 94 0.54 10.05 19.94
N SER A 95 0.32 10.46 18.68
CA SER A 95 0.90 11.67 18.12
C SER A 95 0.20 12.11 16.85
N ARG A 96 0.41 13.35 16.45
CA ARG A 96 0.13 13.86 15.11
C ARG A 96 1.44 14.13 14.38
N ILE A 97 1.48 13.78 13.09
CA ILE A 97 2.66 13.95 12.27
C ILE A 97 2.57 15.25 11.49
N GLY A 98 3.39 16.22 11.88
CA GLY A 98 3.46 17.53 11.26
C GLY A 98 2.23 18.40 11.45
N ASN A 99 2.31 19.62 10.92
CA ASN A 99 1.23 20.60 10.95
C ASN A 99 1.04 21.19 9.56
N LYS A 100 -0.17 21.67 9.27
CA LYS A 100 -0.45 22.43 8.07
C LYS A 100 0.02 23.86 8.22
N GLY A 101 0.73 24.35 7.21
CA GLY A 101 1.23 25.72 7.17
C GLY A 101 2.16 25.97 6.00
N ARG A 102 3.02 26.98 6.13
CA ARG A 102 3.95 27.41 5.08
C ARG A 102 5.42 27.37 5.50
N ALA A 103 5.70 27.07 6.75
CA ALA A 103 7.07 26.95 7.22
C ALA A 103 7.76 25.73 6.60
N GLU A 104 9.06 25.66 6.72
CA GLU A 104 9.86 24.57 6.16
C GLU A 104 9.40 23.20 6.70
N ASN A 105 9.13 23.14 7.98
CA ASN A 105 8.65 21.96 8.70
C ASN A 105 7.12 21.80 8.71
N GLU A 106 6.40 22.47 7.83
CA GLU A 106 4.94 22.37 7.72
C GLU A 106 4.55 21.93 6.31
N TYR A 107 3.44 21.19 6.18
CA TYR A 107 2.89 20.82 4.87
C TYR A 107 1.74 21.74 4.47
N SER A 108 1.62 22.02 3.19
CA SER A 108 0.45 22.71 2.63
C SER A 108 -0.69 21.72 2.36
N MET A 109 -0.33 20.52 1.87
CA MET A 109 -1.24 19.41 1.60
C MET A 109 -0.47 18.09 1.63
N ILE A 110 -1.02 17.09 2.32
CA ILE A 110 -0.47 15.74 2.28
C ILE A 110 -0.99 15.04 1.02
N THR A 111 -0.11 14.73 0.08
CA THR A 111 -0.46 13.96 -1.12
C THR A 111 -0.40 12.46 -0.83
N SER A 112 0.72 12.00 -0.27
CA SER A 112 0.95 10.65 0.22
C SER A 112 1.99 10.66 1.33
N PHE A 113 2.16 9.52 2.00
CA PHE A 113 3.26 9.30 2.93
C PHE A 113 3.74 7.85 2.87
N CYS A 114 4.96 7.62 3.34
CA CYS A 114 5.50 6.30 3.63
C CYS A 114 6.27 6.33 4.95
N VAL A 115 6.57 5.16 5.49
CA VAL A 115 7.51 5.00 6.61
C VAL A 115 8.84 4.51 6.05
N ASN A 116 9.93 5.21 6.35
CA ASN A 116 11.25 4.82 5.89
C ASN A 116 11.89 3.77 6.83
N GLN A 117 13.05 3.23 6.43
CA GLN A 117 13.78 2.21 7.20
C GLN A 117 14.17 2.63 8.62
N ARG A 118 14.26 3.94 8.90
CA ARG A 118 14.51 4.48 10.23
C ARG A 118 13.26 4.51 11.11
N GLY A 119 12.10 4.12 10.56
CA GLY A 119 10.81 4.21 11.21
C GLY A 119 10.21 5.62 11.20
N ASN A 120 10.77 6.55 10.42
CA ASN A 120 10.27 7.91 10.29
C ASN A 120 9.20 8.00 9.21
N VAL A 121 8.24 8.90 9.40
CA VAL A 121 7.21 9.22 8.41
C VAL A 121 7.74 10.26 7.44
N VAL A 122 7.71 9.95 6.14
CA VAL A 122 8.06 10.87 5.06
C VAL A 122 6.78 11.30 4.36
N ILE A 123 6.45 12.58 4.45
CA ILE A 123 5.27 13.18 3.81
C ILE A 123 5.68 13.78 2.47
N TYR A 124 4.93 13.47 1.42
CA TYR A 124 5.02 14.17 0.15
C TYR A 124 3.96 15.28 0.07
N ASP A 125 4.43 16.51 0.00
CA ASP A 125 3.63 17.72 -0.25
C ASP A 125 3.80 18.17 -1.70
N ARG A 126 2.92 17.70 -2.59
CA ARG A 126 2.99 18.01 -4.02
C ARG A 126 2.87 19.49 -4.33
N PRO A 127 1.91 20.25 -3.78
CA PRO A 127 1.80 21.69 -4.05
C PRO A 127 3.05 22.49 -3.65
N ALA A 128 3.61 22.18 -2.48
CA ALA A 128 4.83 22.84 -1.99
C ALA A 128 6.10 22.23 -2.59
N ARG A 129 6.01 21.13 -3.33
CA ARG A 129 7.12 20.37 -3.93
C ARG A 129 8.22 20.04 -2.93
N LYS A 130 7.85 19.40 -1.84
CA LYS A 130 8.79 18.99 -0.81
C LYS A 130 8.42 17.64 -0.20
N TYR A 131 9.44 16.97 0.30
CA TYR A 131 9.34 15.83 1.20
C TYR A 131 9.71 16.30 2.59
N ILE A 132 8.89 15.93 3.57
CA ILE A 132 9.12 16.35 4.96
C ILE A 132 9.19 15.09 5.80
N GLU A 133 10.27 14.92 6.55
CA GLU A 133 10.49 13.76 7.40
C GLU A 133 10.25 14.11 8.85
N TYR A 134 9.52 13.22 9.56
CA TYR A 134 9.21 13.31 10.98
C TYR A 134 9.42 11.97 11.67
N GLU A 135 9.86 11.99 12.93
CA GLU A 135 9.78 10.83 13.81
C GLU A 135 8.30 10.48 14.10
N LEU A 136 8.02 9.23 14.52
CA LEU A 136 6.64 8.78 14.86
C LEU A 136 5.98 9.57 16.01
N ASN A 137 6.76 10.27 16.82
CA ASN A 137 6.26 11.18 17.86
C ASN A 137 5.89 12.57 17.33
N GLY A 138 6.01 12.81 16.02
CA GLY A 138 5.72 14.08 15.36
C GLY A 138 6.88 15.08 15.35
N LYS A 139 8.07 14.72 15.87
CA LYS A 139 9.23 15.58 15.85
C LYS A 139 9.78 15.73 14.43
N TYR A 140 9.97 16.96 13.97
CA TYR A 140 10.57 17.29 12.69
C TYR A 140 12.03 16.80 12.60
N VAL A 141 12.40 16.23 11.46
CA VAL A 141 13.75 15.76 11.14
C VAL A 141 14.38 16.61 10.06
N THR A 142 13.78 16.67 8.87
CA THR A 142 14.31 17.41 7.72
C THR A 142 13.25 17.68 6.66
N THR A 143 13.55 18.64 5.79
CA THR A 143 12.77 18.93 4.58
C THR A 143 13.70 18.93 3.37
N GLN A 144 13.23 18.33 2.29
CA GLN A 144 13.96 18.25 1.02
C GLN A 144 13.04 18.66 -0.12
N SER A 145 13.61 19.29 -1.14
CA SER A 145 12.87 19.70 -2.33
C SER A 145 12.45 18.48 -3.13
N ALA A 146 11.17 18.40 -3.47
CA ALA A 146 10.66 17.39 -4.37
C ALA A 146 10.91 17.81 -5.84
N PRO A 147 11.07 16.82 -6.73
CA PRO A 147 11.17 17.07 -8.17
C PRO A 147 9.95 17.80 -8.72
N LYS A 148 10.12 18.47 -9.86
CA LYS A 148 9.03 19.21 -10.52
C LYS A 148 7.92 18.32 -11.08
N ILE A 149 8.20 17.02 -11.26
CA ILE A 149 7.26 16.06 -11.83
C ILE A 149 6.25 15.66 -10.74
N PRO A 150 4.95 15.67 -11.02
CA PRO A 150 3.94 15.33 -10.03
C PRO A 150 3.89 13.81 -9.80
N TYR A 151 4.13 13.39 -8.58
CA TYR A 151 3.99 11.99 -8.18
C TYR A 151 2.69 11.77 -7.40
N ALA A 152 2.20 10.53 -7.48
CA ALA A 152 0.98 10.14 -6.78
C ALA A 152 1.26 9.41 -5.47
N ASP A 153 2.35 8.66 -5.41
CA ASP A 153 2.65 7.76 -4.31
C ASP A 153 4.16 7.63 -4.09
N ILE A 154 4.58 7.20 -2.90
CA ILE A 154 5.97 7.06 -2.50
C ILE A 154 6.15 5.85 -1.58
N VAL A 155 7.25 5.09 -1.78
CA VAL A 155 7.73 4.00 -0.91
C VAL A 155 9.24 4.05 -0.79
N THR A 156 9.80 3.35 0.18
CA THR A 156 11.25 3.21 0.34
C THR A 156 11.81 2.07 -0.52
N LEU A 157 13.05 2.20 -0.98
CA LEU A 157 13.82 1.11 -1.62
C LEU A 157 15.29 1.28 -1.25
N GLY A 158 15.82 0.37 -0.44
CA GLY A 158 17.14 0.55 0.14
C GLY A 158 17.16 1.82 0.99
N ASP A 159 18.15 2.67 0.77
CA ASP A 159 18.30 3.97 1.42
C ASP A 159 17.61 5.13 0.67
N GLY A 160 16.94 4.84 -0.45
CA GLY A 160 16.24 5.82 -1.27
C GLY A 160 14.72 5.59 -1.33
N TYR A 161 14.11 6.18 -2.34
CA TYR A 161 12.64 6.20 -2.52
C TYR A 161 12.25 5.87 -3.95
N VAL A 162 11.12 5.17 -4.10
CA VAL A 162 10.45 5.04 -5.39
C VAL A 162 9.15 5.83 -5.35
N THR A 163 8.89 6.55 -6.43
CA THR A 163 7.65 7.32 -6.61
C THR A 163 6.92 6.85 -7.86
N SER A 164 5.59 6.93 -7.85
CA SER A 164 4.74 6.67 -9.02
C SER A 164 4.30 7.97 -9.67
N LEU A 165 4.30 8.02 -11.01
CA LEU A 165 3.89 9.20 -11.77
C LEU A 165 2.38 9.45 -11.64
N PHE A 166 2.00 10.72 -11.46
CA PHE A 166 0.61 11.14 -11.39
C PHE A 166 0.12 11.61 -12.76
N ASN A 167 -0.80 10.84 -13.36
CA ASN A 167 -1.61 11.24 -14.51
C ASN A 167 -0.85 12.00 -15.62
N ASN A 168 0.09 11.34 -16.27
CA ASN A 168 0.85 11.92 -17.36
C ASN A 168 0.80 11.03 -18.61
N ALA A 169 -0.42 10.69 -19.04
CA ALA A 169 -0.64 9.87 -20.23
C ALA A 169 0.02 10.51 -21.45
N GLY A 170 0.70 9.69 -22.23
CA GLY A 170 1.37 10.13 -23.46
C GLY A 170 2.72 10.81 -23.25
N SER A 171 3.28 10.81 -22.03
CA SER A 171 4.66 11.23 -21.81
C SER A 171 5.65 10.07 -22.00
N ASP A 172 6.88 10.39 -22.40
CA ASP A 172 7.98 9.42 -22.47
C ASP A 172 8.61 9.15 -21.08
N LEU A 173 8.01 9.69 -20.01
CA LEU A 173 8.50 9.51 -18.66
C LEU A 173 8.18 8.11 -18.13
N SER A 174 9.09 7.55 -17.35
CA SER A 174 8.83 6.31 -16.62
C SER A 174 7.72 6.51 -15.60
N MET A 175 6.83 5.51 -15.51
CA MET A 175 5.76 5.49 -14.50
C MET A 175 6.29 5.37 -13.07
N LEU A 176 7.47 4.80 -12.90
CA LEU A 176 8.14 4.61 -11.63
C LEU A 176 9.53 5.22 -11.70
N THR A 177 9.89 5.98 -10.68
CA THR A 177 11.19 6.65 -10.60
C THR A 177 11.80 6.45 -9.21
N TYR A 178 13.03 5.94 -9.17
CA TYR A 178 13.83 5.87 -7.96
C TYR A 178 14.55 7.20 -7.73
N TYR A 179 14.65 7.61 -6.49
CA TYR A 179 15.44 8.73 -5.99
C TYR A 179 16.35 8.25 -4.87
N ASN A 180 17.57 8.79 -4.82
CA ASN A 180 18.42 8.62 -3.64
C ASN A 180 17.80 9.32 -2.41
N SER A 181 18.38 9.09 -1.24
CA SER A 181 17.82 9.54 0.06
C SER A 181 17.63 11.04 0.20
N ASP A 182 18.41 11.85 -0.54
CA ASP A 182 18.33 13.32 -0.53
C ASP A 182 17.63 13.91 -1.76
N PHE A 183 17.04 13.07 -2.61
CA PHE A 183 16.36 13.44 -3.86
C PHE A 183 17.23 14.21 -4.88
N SER A 184 18.56 14.18 -4.74
CA SER A 184 19.49 14.88 -5.63
C SER A 184 19.69 14.18 -6.97
N SER A 185 19.45 12.88 -7.05
CA SER A 185 19.54 12.08 -8.26
C SER A 185 18.33 11.18 -8.44
N SER A 186 18.03 10.84 -9.69
CA SER A 186 16.91 9.97 -10.04
C SER A 186 17.21 9.07 -11.22
N GLU A 187 16.58 7.90 -11.26
CA GLU A 187 16.64 6.96 -12.37
C GLU A 187 15.29 6.22 -12.54
N PRO A 188 14.95 5.77 -13.77
CA PRO A 188 13.72 5.02 -13.99
C PRO A 188 13.78 3.66 -13.30
N VAL A 189 12.61 3.16 -12.86
CA VAL A 189 12.42 1.81 -12.34
C VAL A 189 11.67 0.99 -13.39
N GLY A 190 12.36 0.01 -13.95
CA GLY A 190 11.84 -0.78 -15.06
C GLY A 190 11.54 0.05 -16.31
N ASP A 191 11.05 -0.60 -17.35
CA ASP A 191 10.56 0.06 -18.57
C ASP A 191 9.03 0.07 -18.58
N VAL A 192 8.43 0.82 -17.65
CA VAL A 192 6.98 0.87 -17.51
C VAL A 192 6.47 2.21 -18.00
N LYS A 193 5.76 2.18 -19.13
CA LYS A 193 5.10 3.35 -19.73
C LYS A 193 3.60 3.29 -19.49
N GLN A 194 3.01 4.44 -19.25
CA GLN A 194 1.56 4.54 -19.11
C GLN A 194 0.90 4.52 -20.49
N SER A 195 -0.01 3.56 -20.71
CA SER A 195 -0.79 3.48 -21.94
C SER A 195 -1.99 4.42 -21.91
N TYR A 196 -2.59 4.61 -20.71
CA TYR A 196 -3.81 5.40 -20.53
C TYR A 196 -3.74 6.19 -19.21
N ALA A 197 -4.39 7.35 -19.16
CA ALA A 197 -4.37 8.25 -18.00
C ALA A 197 -4.81 7.61 -16.67
N MET A 198 -5.64 6.56 -16.74
CA MET A 198 -6.18 5.86 -15.56
C MET A 198 -5.33 4.68 -15.10
N ALA A 199 -4.31 4.28 -15.86
CA ALA A 199 -3.46 3.12 -15.56
C ALA A 199 -2.31 3.47 -14.58
N GLN A 200 -2.61 4.25 -13.56
CA GLN A 200 -1.63 4.68 -12.58
C GLN A 200 -1.23 3.54 -11.65
N TYR A 201 0.08 3.28 -11.55
CA TYR A 201 0.61 2.35 -10.56
C TYR A 201 0.39 2.87 -9.14
N LYS A 202 0.03 1.96 -8.25
CA LYS A 202 0.06 2.18 -6.80
C LYS A 202 1.32 1.56 -6.23
N LEU A 203 1.85 2.18 -5.19
CA LEU A 203 3.01 1.67 -4.49
C LEU A 203 2.61 1.09 -3.14
N LEU A 204 3.31 0.06 -2.73
CA LEU A 204 3.10 -0.61 -1.44
C LEU A 204 4.46 -0.93 -0.82
N GLN A 205 4.58 -0.67 0.47
CA GLN A 205 5.72 -1.04 1.29
C GLN A 205 5.41 -2.28 2.12
N ASP A 206 6.35 -3.22 2.18
CA ASP A 206 6.34 -4.34 3.13
C ASP A 206 7.75 -4.52 3.70
N GLY A 207 7.95 -4.08 4.91
CA GLY A 207 9.28 -4.04 5.51
C GLY A 207 10.28 -3.29 4.61
N GLU A 208 11.32 -3.98 4.19
CA GLU A 208 12.33 -3.42 3.27
C GLU A 208 11.98 -3.59 1.79
N GLN A 209 10.87 -4.29 1.48
CA GLN A 209 10.47 -4.56 0.10
C GLN A 209 9.46 -3.53 -0.40
N ALA A 210 9.65 -3.11 -1.64
CA ALA A 210 8.75 -2.22 -2.34
C ALA A 210 8.05 -2.94 -3.48
N TYR A 211 6.77 -2.61 -3.70
CA TYR A 211 5.96 -3.20 -4.75
C TYR A 211 5.23 -2.15 -5.56
N ALA A 212 5.09 -2.43 -6.85
CA ALA A 212 4.25 -1.68 -7.76
C ALA A 212 3.03 -2.53 -8.15
N ILE A 213 1.86 -1.95 -8.09
CA ILE A 213 0.59 -2.60 -8.37
C ILE A 213 -0.05 -1.94 -9.58
N SER A 214 -0.35 -2.75 -10.61
CA SER A 214 -1.18 -2.32 -11.74
C SER A 214 -2.66 -2.55 -11.42
N PRO A 215 -3.44 -1.49 -11.18
CA PRO A 215 -4.84 -1.64 -10.79
C PRO A 215 -5.74 -2.24 -11.88
N ILE A 216 -5.39 -2.03 -13.15
CA ILE A 216 -6.17 -2.50 -14.29
C ILE A 216 -5.77 -3.93 -14.67
N GLU A 217 -4.47 -4.22 -14.76
CA GLU A 217 -3.99 -5.54 -15.10
C GLU A 217 -4.03 -6.52 -13.92
N ARG A 218 -4.28 -6.02 -12.70
CA ARG A 218 -4.35 -6.82 -11.45
C ARG A 218 -3.03 -7.55 -11.16
N LYS A 219 -1.91 -6.97 -11.59
CA LYS A 219 -0.56 -7.49 -11.41
C LYS A 219 0.14 -6.81 -10.26
N ILE A 220 0.92 -7.58 -9.54
CA ILE A 220 1.81 -7.11 -8.48
C ILE A 220 3.24 -7.37 -8.92
N TRP A 221 4.05 -6.33 -8.89
CA TRP A 221 5.45 -6.35 -9.25
C TRP A 221 6.29 -6.03 -8.02
N ARG A 222 7.29 -6.83 -7.74
CA ARG A 222 8.34 -6.47 -6.78
C ARG A 222 9.32 -5.53 -7.48
N ILE A 223 9.68 -4.46 -6.79
CA ILE A 223 10.73 -3.54 -7.19
C ILE A 223 12.03 -4.09 -6.59
N ASN A 224 12.94 -4.54 -7.42
CA ASN A 224 14.20 -5.12 -6.99
C ASN A 224 15.20 -4.00 -6.60
N PRO A 225 16.22 -4.29 -5.76
CA PRO A 225 17.25 -3.32 -5.39
C PRO A 225 18.02 -2.74 -6.59
N ASP A 226 18.12 -3.48 -7.69
CA ASP A 226 18.72 -3.04 -8.96
C ASP A 226 17.75 -2.22 -9.85
N LYS A 227 16.58 -1.83 -9.32
CA LYS A 227 15.51 -1.06 -9.97
C LYS A 227 14.83 -1.79 -11.14
N THR A 228 15.02 -3.08 -11.26
CA THR A 228 14.22 -3.93 -12.17
C THR A 228 12.89 -4.31 -11.53
N LEU A 229 11.94 -4.80 -12.33
CA LEU A 229 10.65 -5.28 -11.87
C LEU A 229 10.56 -6.80 -12.06
N SER A 230 10.12 -7.50 -11.01
CA SER A 230 9.81 -8.93 -11.08
C SER A 230 8.32 -9.13 -10.79
N GLN A 231 7.58 -9.74 -11.73
CA GLN A 231 6.17 -10.04 -11.47
C GLN A 231 6.05 -11.08 -10.34
N VAL A 232 5.30 -10.74 -9.31
CA VAL A 232 5.04 -11.59 -8.14
C VAL A 232 3.84 -12.48 -8.42
N CYS A 233 2.74 -11.88 -8.86
CA CYS A 233 1.51 -12.58 -9.20
C CYS A 233 0.57 -11.73 -10.05
N GLU A 234 -0.45 -12.39 -10.58
CA GLU A 234 -1.61 -11.79 -11.23
C GLU A 234 -2.88 -12.37 -10.58
N MET A 235 -3.85 -11.53 -10.27
CA MET A 235 -5.14 -11.97 -9.74
C MET A 235 -6.11 -12.24 -10.88
N ASP A 236 -6.65 -13.45 -10.89
CA ASP A 236 -7.63 -13.92 -11.87
C ASP A 236 -9.02 -13.99 -11.25
N PHE A 237 -9.93 -13.22 -11.76
CA PHE A 237 -11.35 -13.19 -11.36
C PHE A 237 -12.26 -13.90 -12.38
N GLY A 238 -11.68 -14.74 -13.24
CA GLY A 238 -12.41 -15.48 -14.27
C GLY A 238 -13.08 -14.54 -15.26
N GLU A 239 -14.38 -14.75 -15.49
CA GLU A 239 -15.19 -13.93 -16.39
C GLU A 239 -15.32 -12.45 -15.96
N ASN A 240 -15.03 -12.16 -14.69
CA ASN A 240 -15.03 -10.81 -14.15
C ASN A 240 -13.72 -10.05 -14.36
N ASN A 241 -12.73 -10.65 -15.02
CA ASN A 241 -11.50 -9.96 -15.35
C ASN A 241 -11.77 -8.72 -16.21
N PHE A 242 -11.13 -7.62 -15.85
CA PHE A 242 -11.13 -6.46 -16.74
C PHE A 242 -10.38 -6.82 -18.03
N PRO A 243 -10.90 -6.45 -19.21
CA PRO A 243 -10.24 -6.76 -20.48
C PRO A 243 -8.80 -6.24 -20.55
N SER A 244 -7.94 -6.91 -21.32
CA SER A 244 -6.57 -6.43 -21.56
C SER A 244 -6.58 -5.00 -22.10
N LEU A 245 -5.66 -4.16 -21.62
CA LEU A 245 -5.50 -2.78 -22.12
C LEU A 245 -5.27 -2.72 -23.63
N GLU A 246 -4.61 -3.72 -24.19
CA GLU A 246 -4.35 -3.83 -25.62
C GLU A 246 -5.61 -4.08 -26.46
N SER A 247 -6.69 -4.56 -25.84
CA SER A 247 -7.98 -4.81 -26.52
C SER A 247 -8.77 -3.53 -26.81
N PHE A 248 -8.42 -2.41 -26.17
CA PHE A 248 -9.13 -1.16 -26.36
C PHE A 248 -8.58 -0.36 -27.53
N THR A 249 -9.49 0.10 -28.40
CA THR A 249 -9.15 0.92 -29.57
C THR A 249 -9.17 2.42 -29.27
N SER A 250 -9.71 2.81 -28.10
CA SER A 250 -9.81 4.20 -27.65
C SER A 250 -9.94 4.31 -26.14
N GLU A 251 -9.57 5.46 -25.57
CA GLU A 251 -9.78 5.77 -24.16
C GLU A 251 -11.27 5.69 -23.79
N LYS A 252 -12.17 6.11 -24.68
CA LYS A 252 -13.62 6.01 -24.48
C LYS A 252 -14.07 4.57 -24.27
N SER A 253 -13.64 3.64 -25.14
CA SER A 253 -14.00 2.22 -25.00
C SER A 253 -13.51 1.60 -23.69
N MET A 254 -12.35 2.04 -23.20
CA MET A 254 -11.84 1.65 -21.89
C MET A 254 -12.67 2.22 -20.75
N LEU A 255 -13.06 3.51 -20.81
CA LEU A 255 -13.90 4.14 -19.80
C LEU A 255 -15.31 3.51 -19.75
N ASP A 256 -15.87 3.14 -20.89
CA ASP A 256 -17.13 2.40 -20.96
C ASP A 256 -17.01 1.03 -20.26
N ALA A 257 -15.92 0.29 -20.49
CA ALA A 257 -15.64 -0.96 -19.79
C ALA A 257 -15.43 -0.73 -18.27
N MET A 258 -14.76 0.35 -17.87
CA MET A 258 -14.59 0.71 -16.45
C MET A 258 -15.93 1.03 -15.76
N SER A 259 -16.96 1.39 -16.50
CA SER A 259 -18.30 1.62 -15.98
C SER A 259 -19.13 0.34 -15.89
N ASP A 260 -18.71 -0.73 -16.54
CA ASP A 260 -19.39 -2.01 -16.56
C ASP A 260 -19.18 -2.78 -15.25
N LYS A 261 -20.28 -3.03 -14.53
CA LYS A 261 -20.25 -3.74 -13.24
C LYS A 261 -19.90 -5.21 -13.33
N ARG A 262 -19.80 -5.78 -14.51
CA ARG A 262 -19.36 -7.17 -14.72
C ARG A 262 -17.88 -7.32 -14.49
N TYR A 263 -17.08 -6.27 -14.69
CA TYR A 263 -15.64 -6.33 -14.54
C TYR A 263 -15.16 -5.86 -13.18
N VAL A 264 -14.12 -6.51 -12.69
CA VAL A 264 -13.42 -6.07 -11.48
C VAL A 264 -12.73 -4.73 -11.73
N ARG A 265 -13.03 -3.78 -10.87
CA ARG A 265 -12.53 -2.41 -10.92
C ARG A 265 -11.88 -2.04 -9.60
N GLY A 266 -11.02 -1.04 -9.65
CA GLY A 266 -10.42 -0.48 -8.43
C GLY A 266 -9.61 -1.52 -7.65
N PHE A 267 -8.99 -2.49 -8.35
CA PHE A 267 -8.04 -3.41 -7.72
C PHE A 267 -6.95 -2.60 -7.04
N ASN A 268 -6.79 -2.81 -5.74
CA ASN A 268 -5.85 -2.07 -4.92
C ASN A 268 -5.34 -2.97 -3.79
N VAL A 269 -4.07 -3.29 -3.82
CA VAL A 269 -3.41 -4.02 -2.74
C VAL A 269 -3.31 -3.13 -1.52
N LYS A 270 -3.68 -3.65 -0.38
CA LYS A 270 -3.70 -2.96 0.91
C LYS A 270 -2.51 -3.32 1.79
N SER A 271 -2.07 -4.56 1.69
CA SER A 271 -0.83 -5.01 2.30
C SER A 271 -0.29 -6.23 1.56
N LEU A 272 1.00 -6.44 1.67
CA LEU A 272 1.69 -7.64 1.24
C LEU A 272 2.74 -7.91 2.31
N SER A 273 2.66 -9.04 3.00
CA SER A 273 3.60 -9.42 4.05
C SER A 273 3.79 -10.93 4.04
N ASP A 274 5.03 -11.39 4.11
CA ASP A 274 5.38 -12.83 4.12
C ASP A 274 4.79 -13.66 2.98
N GLY A 275 4.51 -13.02 1.83
CA GLY A 275 3.84 -13.66 0.70
C GLY A 275 2.31 -13.73 0.86
N PHE A 276 1.77 -13.01 1.83
CA PHE A 276 0.34 -12.87 2.03
C PHE A 276 -0.12 -11.53 1.50
N VAL A 277 -0.97 -11.56 0.46
CA VAL A 277 -1.47 -10.37 -0.23
C VAL A 277 -2.88 -10.10 0.19
N VAL A 278 -3.16 -8.85 0.53
CA VAL A 278 -4.52 -8.41 0.73
C VAL A 278 -4.84 -7.27 -0.20
N PHE A 279 -5.99 -7.38 -0.79
CA PHE A 279 -6.42 -6.44 -1.79
C PHE A 279 -7.91 -6.15 -1.67
N ARG A 280 -8.26 -4.99 -2.16
CA ARG A 280 -9.65 -4.57 -2.35
C ARG A 280 -9.93 -4.52 -3.84
N TYR A 281 -11.11 -4.94 -4.21
CA TYR A 281 -11.63 -4.78 -5.57
C TYR A 281 -13.10 -4.36 -5.53
N MET A 282 -13.59 -3.87 -6.64
CA MET A 282 -14.99 -3.48 -6.79
C MET A 282 -15.59 -4.26 -7.95
N LEU A 283 -16.68 -4.94 -7.67
CA LEU A 283 -17.53 -5.58 -8.66
C LEU A 283 -18.89 -4.88 -8.64
N SER A 284 -19.93 -5.47 -8.12
CA SER A 284 -21.20 -4.79 -7.77
C SER A 284 -21.09 -3.98 -6.48
N SER A 285 -20.25 -4.46 -5.55
CA SER A 285 -19.92 -3.83 -4.28
C SER A 285 -18.41 -3.83 -4.04
N SER A 286 -17.97 -3.13 -3.00
CA SER A 286 -16.57 -3.14 -2.59
C SER A 286 -16.26 -4.39 -1.77
N MET A 287 -15.38 -5.23 -2.28
CA MET A 287 -14.94 -6.48 -1.70
C MET A 287 -13.51 -6.38 -1.19
N LEU A 288 -13.21 -7.08 -0.12
CA LEU A 288 -11.88 -7.35 0.36
C LEU A 288 -11.51 -8.80 0.03
N ALA A 289 -10.26 -9.08 -0.24
CA ALA A 289 -9.79 -10.43 -0.47
C ALA A 289 -8.35 -10.57 0.01
N TRP A 290 -7.96 -11.81 0.28
CA TRP A 290 -6.56 -12.16 0.52
C TRP A 290 -6.11 -13.27 -0.41
N ALA A 291 -4.80 -13.35 -0.62
CA ALA A 291 -4.17 -14.43 -1.33
C ALA A 291 -2.86 -14.81 -0.64
N ASP A 292 -2.62 -16.10 -0.49
CA ASP A 292 -1.36 -16.65 -0.02
C ASP A 292 -0.53 -17.10 -1.22
N LEU A 293 0.55 -16.40 -1.48
CA LEU A 293 1.46 -16.67 -2.60
C LEU A 293 2.17 -18.02 -2.45
N LYS A 294 2.31 -18.55 -1.23
CA LYS A 294 2.98 -19.83 -0.97
C LYS A 294 2.07 -21.02 -1.32
N SER A 295 0.85 -20.98 -0.84
CA SER A 295 -0.13 -22.07 -1.09
C SER A 295 -0.89 -21.90 -2.40
N GLY A 296 -0.96 -20.70 -2.98
CA GLY A 296 -1.77 -20.39 -4.15
C GLY A 296 -3.25 -20.23 -3.86
N LYS A 297 -3.65 -20.17 -2.58
CA LYS A 297 -5.04 -19.93 -2.19
C LYS A 297 -5.36 -18.44 -2.22
N ALA A 298 -6.57 -18.11 -2.68
CA ALA A 298 -7.12 -16.77 -2.57
C ALA A 298 -8.58 -16.84 -2.13
N GLN A 299 -9.01 -15.90 -1.29
CA GLN A 299 -10.34 -15.88 -0.70
C GLN A 299 -10.90 -14.47 -0.65
N SER A 300 -12.13 -14.31 -1.10
CA SER A 300 -12.89 -13.06 -0.93
C SER A 300 -13.50 -12.99 0.47
N LEU A 301 -13.50 -11.79 1.04
CA LEU A 301 -14.10 -11.51 2.34
C LEU A 301 -15.20 -10.47 2.17
N GLN A 302 -16.33 -10.73 2.78
CA GLN A 302 -17.39 -9.75 2.96
C GLN A 302 -17.46 -9.36 4.44
N VAL A 303 -17.18 -8.12 4.75
CA VAL A 303 -17.26 -7.60 6.12
C VAL A 303 -18.60 -6.92 6.29
N ASN A 304 -19.42 -7.46 7.18
CA ASN A 304 -20.69 -6.91 7.57
C ASN A 304 -20.54 -6.12 8.88
N CYS A 305 -21.20 -4.99 8.95
CA CYS A 305 -21.24 -4.14 10.13
C CYS A 305 -22.46 -3.23 10.07
N LYS A 306 -23.07 -2.93 11.23
CA LYS A 306 -24.15 -1.92 11.35
C LYS A 306 -23.61 -0.52 11.18
N ASP A 307 -22.37 -0.29 11.66
CA ASP A 307 -21.73 1.01 11.58
C ASP A 307 -21.11 1.22 10.19
N LYS A 308 -20.88 2.48 9.86
CA LYS A 308 -20.22 2.85 8.60
C LYS A 308 -18.75 2.44 8.63
N ILE A 309 -18.37 1.52 7.76
CA ILE A 309 -16.98 1.13 7.59
C ILE A 309 -16.24 2.23 6.81
N ILE A 310 -15.19 2.80 7.41
CA ILE A 310 -14.37 3.87 6.81
C ILE A 310 -12.99 3.38 6.36
N TYR A 311 -12.54 2.22 6.87
CA TYR A 311 -11.31 1.57 6.43
C TYR A 311 -11.40 0.06 6.55
N ARG A 312 -10.75 -0.64 5.61
CA ARG A 312 -10.50 -2.09 5.65
C ARG A 312 -9.11 -2.35 5.09
N GLY A 313 -8.31 -3.09 5.83
CA GLY A 313 -6.99 -3.51 5.40
C GLY A 313 -6.50 -4.67 6.22
N ILE A 314 -5.39 -5.29 5.80
CA ILE A 314 -4.74 -6.32 6.60
C ILE A 314 -3.28 -5.95 6.74
N HIS A 315 -2.76 -6.16 7.94
CA HIS A 315 -1.35 -6.04 8.26
C HIS A 315 -0.92 -7.31 9.00
N ASP A 316 0.12 -7.98 8.55
CA ASP A 316 0.65 -9.21 9.14
C ASP A 316 -0.42 -10.31 9.37
N LYS A 317 -1.33 -10.52 8.40
CA LYS A 317 -2.49 -11.41 8.48
C LYS A 317 -3.63 -10.94 9.40
N ASP A 318 -3.47 -9.87 10.15
CA ASP A 318 -4.54 -9.32 10.98
C ASP A 318 -5.45 -8.42 10.14
N LEU A 319 -6.73 -8.71 10.05
CA LEU A 319 -7.71 -7.84 9.42
C LEU A 319 -7.97 -6.64 10.32
N ILE A 320 -7.72 -5.44 9.80
CA ILE A 320 -7.99 -4.18 10.43
C ILE A 320 -9.22 -3.56 9.78
N VAL A 321 -10.25 -3.33 10.57
CA VAL A 321 -11.44 -2.60 10.14
C VAL A 321 -11.63 -1.40 11.05
N ILE A 322 -11.91 -0.24 10.46
CA ILE A 322 -12.24 0.96 11.22
C ILE A 322 -13.66 1.36 10.82
N THR A 323 -14.51 1.53 11.82
CA THR A 323 -15.88 2.00 11.66
C THR A 323 -16.05 3.39 12.25
N GLU A 324 -17.04 4.10 11.78
CA GLU A 324 -17.43 5.43 12.23
C GLU A 324 -18.88 5.39 12.68
N THR A 325 -19.15 5.87 13.88
CA THR A 325 -20.47 6.20 14.41
C THR A 325 -20.63 7.72 14.46
N GLU A 326 -21.76 8.23 14.94
CA GLU A 326 -21.96 9.68 15.08
C GLU A 326 -20.93 10.35 15.99
N ASP A 327 -20.50 9.65 17.07
CA ASP A 327 -19.65 10.22 18.11
C ASP A 327 -18.25 9.59 18.21
N ASN A 328 -18.03 8.42 17.58
CA ASN A 328 -16.82 7.64 17.79
C ASN A 328 -16.31 6.97 16.52
N ALA A 329 -15.04 6.58 16.53
CA ALA A 329 -14.49 5.61 15.61
C ALA A 329 -13.99 4.39 16.39
N ASN A 330 -14.19 3.20 15.82
CA ASN A 330 -13.80 1.94 16.44
C ASN A 330 -12.83 1.19 15.53
N LEU A 331 -11.77 0.66 16.12
CA LEU A 331 -10.82 -0.24 15.50
C LEU A 331 -11.20 -1.68 15.85
N TYR A 332 -11.37 -2.51 14.84
CA TYR A 332 -11.48 -3.97 14.98
C TYR A 332 -10.18 -4.59 14.48
N LEU A 333 -9.56 -5.40 15.32
CA LEU A 333 -8.33 -6.11 15.03
C LEU A 333 -8.62 -7.62 15.08
N ILE A 334 -8.90 -8.21 13.92
CA ILE A 334 -9.22 -9.61 13.77
C ILE A 334 -7.94 -10.36 13.46
N LYS A 335 -7.50 -11.18 14.40
CA LYS A 335 -6.25 -11.94 14.30
C LYS A 335 -6.38 -13.06 13.28
N ASP A 336 -5.33 -13.19 12.47
CA ASP A 336 -5.16 -14.23 11.46
C ASP A 336 -6.41 -14.48 10.59
N CYS A 337 -6.68 -13.54 9.68
CA CYS A 337 -7.83 -13.64 8.77
C CYS A 337 -7.77 -14.87 7.84
N THR A 338 -6.66 -15.61 7.80
CA THR A 338 -6.55 -16.85 7.04
C THR A 338 -7.26 -18.04 7.72
N SER A 339 -7.53 -17.91 9.02
CA SER A 339 -8.27 -18.89 9.81
C SER A 339 -9.79 -18.72 9.70
N LEU A 340 -10.26 -17.65 9.11
CA LEU A 340 -11.69 -17.40 8.87
C LEU A 340 -12.23 -18.40 7.83
N GLN A 341 -13.36 -19.06 8.17
CA GLN A 341 -14.02 -20.07 7.34
C GLN A 341 -15.44 -19.64 6.98
#